data_84ee51c5b00eb7520bdd2d0cec29b6ac
#
_entry.id   84ee51c5b00eb7520bdd2d0cec29b6ac
#
_cell.length_a   1.000
_cell.length_b   1.000
_cell.length_c   1.000
_cell.angle_alpha   90.00
_cell.angle_beta   90.00
_cell.angle_gamma   90.00
#
_symmetry.space_group_name_H-M   'P 1'
#
loop_
_entity.id
_entity.type
_entity.pdbx_description
1 polymer ?
#
loop_
_entity_poly.entity_id
_entity_poly.type
_entity_poly.pdbx_seq_one_letter_code
_entity_poly.pdbx_strand_id
1 'polypeptide(L)'
;VLEYGAKGDGVTNDAAAIQKAIDACSQAGGGKVLLQGGHVFRSGTIFLKSNVEFHLEMGAVLKASDHLEDFDMLKVGTPQISKVDTPTYNACDYNGKPTLNFVYSKDAENVAITGFGKIDGNEEIFYGKVTKWHIDGYFYPRVPLLFLENVRHLTIQQVTLTGSAFWTTHLVGCKEVLIEGIRIINNLRLANCDGIDPDHCNNVRISNCHIECADDCIVFKNTAAAMEYGPCENIVVDNCTMISTSAAIKFGTESEAPFRNISVTNCSIQRTNRAISLQLRDKGCIENVTFSNLNIDTRLFSKVHWWGEAEPIT
;
A
#
# COMPACT_ATOMS: atom_id res chain seq x y z
N VAL A 1 -23.27 4.98 1.40
CA VAL A 1 -23.17 4.88 -0.07
C VAL A 1 -24.46 4.32 -0.70
N LEU A 2 -25.22 3.47 0.00
CA LEU A 2 -26.48 2.88 -0.52
C LEU A 2 -27.51 3.95 -0.92
N GLU A 3 -27.64 5.02 -0.14
CA GLU A 3 -28.53 6.16 -0.45
C GLU A 3 -28.14 6.91 -1.74
N TYR A 4 -26.91 6.75 -2.19
CA TYR A 4 -26.40 7.32 -3.44
C TYR A 4 -26.51 6.35 -4.63
N GLY A 5 -27.10 5.16 -4.40
CA GLY A 5 -27.42 4.18 -5.43
C GLY A 5 -26.45 3.02 -5.57
N ALA A 6 -25.46 2.88 -4.67
CA ALA A 6 -24.62 1.69 -4.60
C ALA A 6 -25.49 0.44 -4.33
N LYS A 7 -25.13 -0.69 -4.92
CA LYS A 7 -25.85 -1.96 -4.76
C LYS A 7 -25.22 -2.84 -3.67
N GLY A 8 -23.90 -2.85 -3.58
CA GLY A 8 -23.20 -3.70 -2.64
C GLY A 8 -23.45 -5.19 -2.82
N ASP A 9 -23.73 -5.62 -4.06
CA ASP A 9 -24.08 -6.99 -4.43
C ASP A 9 -22.87 -7.83 -4.89
N GLY A 10 -21.68 -7.24 -4.93
CA GLY A 10 -20.44 -7.86 -5.39
C GLY A 10 -20.29 -7.98 -6.90
N VAL A 11 -21.27 -7.54 -7.67
CA VAL A 11 -21.31 -7.66 -9.14
C VAL A 11 -21.39 -6.31 -9.83
N THR A 12 -22.26 -5.43 -9.35
CA THR A 12 -22.45 -4.08 -9.89
C THR A 12 -21.20 -3.23 -9.60
N ASN A 13 -20.72 -2.45 -10.58
CA ASN A 13 -19.70 -1.46 -10.35
C ASN A 13 -20.30 -0.25 -9.60
N ASP A 14 -19.99 -0.13 -8.32
CA ASP A 14 -20.52 0.89 -7.41
C ASP A 14 -19.66 2.18 -7.38
N ALA A 15 -18.59 2.27 -8.18
CA ALA A 15 -17.64 3.39 -8.15
C ALA A 15 -18.33 4.76 -8.26
N ALA A 16 -19.27 4.90 -9.20
CA ALA A 16 -19.97 6.17 -9.40
C ALA A 16 -20.83 6.58 -8.19
N ALA A 17 -21.50 5.61 -7.55
CA ALA A 17 -22.33 5.86 -6.37
C ALA A 17 -21.46 6.19 -5.14
N ILE A 18 -20.36 5.47 -4.96
CA ILE A 18 -19.38 5.74 -3.90
C ILE A 18 -18.77 7.13 -4.09
N GLN A 19 -18.33 7.45 -5.33
CA GLN A 19 -17.74 8.75 -5.61
C GLN A 19 -18.73 9.91 -5.37
N LYS A 20 -19.98 9.73 -5.76
CA LYS A 20 -21.04 10.72 -5.50
C LYS A 20 -21.24 10.97 -3.99
N ALA A 21 -21.15 9.92 -3.16
CA ALA A 21 -21.23 10.07 -1.72
C ALA A 21 -20.00 10.84 -1.16
N ILE A 22 -18.81 10.53 -1.64
CA ILE A 22 -17.58 11.25 -1.27
C ILE A 22 -17.67 12.72 -1.67
N ASP A 23 -18.11 13.00 -2.88
CA ASP A 23 -18.25 14.35 -3.42
C ASP A 23 -19.23 15.19 -2.59
N ALA A 24 -20.40 14.63 -2.31
CA ALA A 24 -21.43 15.29 -1.50
C ALA A 24 -20.93 15.54 -0.07
N CYS A 25 -20.24 14.59 0.54
CA CYS A 25 -19.67 14.72 1.88
C CYS A 25 -18.62 15.86 1.92
N SER A 26 -17.70 15.87 0.98
CA SER A 26 -16.68 16.91 0.88
C SER A 26 -17.28 18.30 0.62
N GLN A 27 -18.26 18.41 -0.29
CA GLN A 27 -18.96 19.66 -0.58
C GLN A 27 -19.75 20.21 0.61
N ALA A 28 -20.25 19.33 1.49
CA ALA A 28 -20.90 19.72 2.73
C ALA A 28 -19.94 20.18 3.84
N GLY A 29 -18.63 20.23 3.56
CA GLY A 29 -17.61 20.63 4.51
C GLY A 29 -16.89 19.45 5.18
N GLY A 30 -17.25 18.22 4.88
CA GLY A 30 -16.66 17.00 5.43
C GLY A 30 -17.62 16.14 6.22
N GLY A 31 -17.14 15.00 6.67
CA GLY A 31 -17.92 14.03 7.45
C GLY A 31 -17.55 12.59 7.11
N LYS A 32 -18.49 11.69 7.30
CA LYS A 32 -18.31 10.24 7.15
C LYS A 32 -19.06 9.70 5.94
N VAL A 33 -18.34 9.04 5.05
CA VAL A 33 -18.88 8.21 3.95
C VAL A 33 -18.85 6.76 4.40
N LEU A 34 -20.04 6.13 4.49
CA LEU A 34 -20.21 4.83 5.11
C LEU A 34 -20.41 3.74 4.04
N LEU A 35 -19.56 2.71 4.08
CA LEU A 35 -19.79 1.42 3.44
C LEU A 35 -20.41 0.48 4.48
N GLN A 36 -21.68 0.14 4.27
CA GLN A 36 -22.46 -0.63 5.24
C GLN A 36 -22.02 -2.09 5.31
N GLY A 37 -22.04 -2.64 6.52
CA GLY A 37 -21.73 -4.04 6.76
C GLY A 37 -22.67 -5.02 6.04
N GLY A 38 -22.16 -6.19 5.72
CA GLY A 38 -22.90 -7.23 4.99
C GLY A 38 -22.99 -7.02 3.48
N HIS A 39 -22.33 -6.00 2.93
CA HIS A 39 -22.28 -5.70 1.51
C HIS A 39 -20.89 -5.87 0.92
N VAL A 40 -20.84 -6.24 -0.37
CA VAL A 40 -19.61 -6.28 -1.17
C VAL A 40 -19.74 -5.24 -2.29
N PHE A 41 -19.04 -4.13 -2.14
CA PHE A 41 -19.04 -3.06 -3.13
C PHE A 41 -17.90 -3.30 -4.13
N ARG A 42 -18.22 -3.76 -5.36
CA ARG A 42 -17.24 -3.85 -6.43
C ARG A 42 -17.02 -2.46 -7.03
N SER A 43 -15.78 -2.06 -7.23
CA SER A 43 -15.49 -0.69 -7.67
C SER A 43 -14.21 -0.61 -8.50
N GLY A 44 -14.21 0.28 -9.47
CA GLY A 44 -13.00 0.85 -10.05
C GLY A 44 -12.41 1.93 -9.14
N THR A 45 -11.70 2.88 -9.72
CA THR A 45 -11.03 3.96 -8.99
C THR A 45 -12.00 4.81 -8.16
N ILE A 46 -11.60 5.08 -6.91
CA ILE A 46 -12.27 5.96 -5.98
C ILE A 46 -11.31 7.08 -5.57
N PHE A 47 -11.76 8.34 -5.65
CA PHE A 47 -10.99 9.52 -5.24
C PHE A 47 -11.45 10.02 -3.88
N LEU A 48 -10.61 9.89 -2.86
CA LEU A 48 -10.87 10.48 -1.55
C LEU A 48 -10.54 11.98 -1.57
N LYS A 49 -11.34 12.75 -0.86
CA LYS A 49 -11.27 14.21 -0.80
C LYS A 49 -11.01 14.70 0.62
N SER A 50 -10.61 15.97 0.72
CA SER A 50 -10.37 16.60 2.01
C SER A 50 -11.58 16.55 2.93
N ASN A 51 -11.33 16.40 4.23
CA ASN A 51 -12.29 16.34 5.32
C ASN A 51 -13.27 15.14 5.24
N VAL A 52 -12.89 14.06 4.57
CA VAL A 52 -13.73 12.86 4.43
C VAL A 52 -13.14 11.69 5.22
N GLU A 53 -13.95 11.12 6.10
CA GLU A 53 -13.73 9.80 6.69
C GLU A 53 -14.43 8.75 5.82
N PHE A 54 -13.65 7.93 5.14
CA PHE A 54 -14.13 6.78 4.38
C PHE A 54 -14.17 5.57 5.30
N HIS A 55 -15.36 5.19 5.75
CA HIS A 55 -15.55 4.22 6.81
C HIS A 55 -16.18 2.92 6.31
N LEU A 56 -15.50 1.80 6.57
CA LEU A 56 -15.98 0.46 6.26
C LEU A 56 -16.48 -0.23 7.53
N GLU A 57 -17.79 -0.43 7.65
CA GLU A 57 -18.33 -1.19 8.79
C GLU A 57 -17.84 -2.64 8.81
N MET A 58 -17.94 -3.27 9.97
CA MET A 58 -17.65 -4.69 10.11
C MET A 58 -18.49 -5.51 9.12
N GLY A 59 -17.81 -6.36 8.32
CA GLY A 59 -18.44 -7.14 7.26
C GLY A 59 -18.68 -6.39 5.95
N ALA A 60 -18.33 -5.11 5.83
CA ALA A 60 -18.27 -4.42 4.55
C ALA A 60 -17.00 -4.83 3.79
N VAL A 61 -17.13 -5.01 2.48
CA VAL A 61 -16.01 -5.27 1.58
C VAL A 61 -16.06 -4.28 0.43
N LEU A 62 -14.98 -3.51 0.25
CA LEU A 62 -14.70 -2.79 -0.97
C LEU A 62 -13.79 -3.66 -1.83
N LYS A 63 -14.28 -4.16 -2.96
CA LYS A 63 -13.54 -5.06 -3.85
C LYS A 63 -13.19 -4.37 -5.15
N ALA A 64 -11.91 -4.44 -5.54
CA ALA A 64 -11.45 -3.91 -6.82
C ALA A 64 -12.10 -4.66 -7.99
N SER A 65 -12.45 -3.92 -9.05
CA SER A 65 -13.04 -4.48 -10.25
C SER A 65 -12.12 -5.50 -10.93
N ASP A 66 -12.71 -6.46 -11.59
CA ASP A 66 -12.02 -7.40 -12.49
C ASP A 66 -11.88 -6.87 -13.92
N HIS A 67 -12.32 -5.64 -14.17
CA HIS A 67 -12.21 -4.94 -15.45
C HIS A 67 -11.21 -3.79 -15.36
N LEU A 68 -10.13 -3.83 -16.13
CA LEU A 68 -9.09 -2.80 -16.10
C LEU A 68 -9.58 -1.42 -16.56
N GLU A 69 -10.57 -1.38 -17.42
CA GLU A 69 -11.23 -0.15 -17.89
C GLU A 69 -12.00 0.61 -16.81
N ASP A 70 -12.26 -0.02 -15.66
CA ASP A 70 -12.89 0.62 -14.50
C ASP A 70 -11.93 1.49 -13.69
N PHE A 71 -10.60 1.39 -13.96
CA PHE A 71 -9.59 2.16 -13.24
C PHE A 71 -9.15 3.39 -14.03
N ASP A 72 -9.23 4.55 -13.38
CA ASP A 72 -8.73 5.79 -13.95
C ASP A 72 -7.20 5.78 -14.03
N MET A 73 -6.69 6.25 -15.16
CA MET A 73 -5.27 6.36 -15.42
C MET A 73 -4.74 7.73 -14.99
N LEU A 74 -3.66 7.76 -14.24
CA LEU A 74 -2.92 8.99 -14.00
C LEU A 74 -2.21 9.40 -15.29
N LYS A 75 -2.32 10.69 -15.63
CA LYS A 75 -1.85 11.23 -16.89
C LYS A 75 -0.32 11.33 -16.97
N VAL A 76 0.33 10.23 -17.26
CA VAL A 76 1.72 10.27 -17.72
C VAL A 76 1.82 9.47 -19.02
N GLY A 77 1.18 9.98 -20.08
CA GLY A 77 1.02 9.23 -21.32
C GLY A 77 -0.12 8.20 -21.24
N THR A 78 -0.39 7.51 -22.35
CA THR A 78 -1.34 6.38 -22.32
C THR A 78 -0.55 5.13 -21.98
N PRO A 79 -0.70 4.55 -20.78
CA PRO A 79 0.01 3.33 -20.45
C PRO A 79 -0.46 2.22 -21.39
N GLN A 80 0.49 1.52 -21.97
CA GLN A 80 0.18 0.29 -22.68
C GLN A 80 0.08 -0.84 -21.66
N ILE A 81 -1.12 -1.24 -21.33
CA ILE A 81 -1.36 -2.45 -20.54
C ILE A 81 -0.97 -3.62 -21.42
N SER A 82 0.16 -4.23 -21.14
CA SER A 82 0.67 -5.35 -21.90
C SER A 82 0.94 -6.55 -21.00
N LYS A 83 0.61 -7.71 -21.52
CA LYS A 83 1.00 -8.97 -20.93
C LYS A 83 2.46 -9.24 -21.29
N VAL A 84 3.30 -9.53 -20.30
CA VAL A 84 4.71 -9.85 -20.52
C VAL A 84 5.02 -11.28 -20.09
N ASP A 85 5.85 -11.98 -20.87
CA ASP A 85 6.17 -13.39 -20.60
C ASP A 85 7.10 -13.54 -19.38
N THR A 86 7.96 -12.56 -19.15
CA THR A 86 8.89 -12.53 -18.03
C THR A 86 8.83 -11.14 -17.41
N PRO A 87 7.92 -10.88 -16.48
CA PRO A 87 7.81 -9.58 -15.84
C PRO A 87 9.10 -9.30 -15.07
N THR A 88 9.66 -8.14 -15.35
CA THR A 88 10.79 -7.59 -14.61
C THR A 88 10.40 -6.23 -14.07
N TYR A 89 11.15 -5.74 -13.08
CA TYR A 89 10.97 -4.38 -12.57
C TYR A 89 11.06 -3.32 -13.70
N ASN A 90 11.91 -3.57 -14.71
CA ASN A 90 12.05 -2.68 -15.87
C ASN A 90 10.89 -2.79 -16.87
N ALA A 91 10.08 -3.83 -16.78
CA ALA A 91 8.93 -4.05 -17.67
C ALA A 91 7.64 -3.39 -17.15
N CYS A 92 7.64 -2.82 -15.96
CA CYS A 92 6.51 -2.06 -15.46
C CYS A 92 6.73 -0.56 -15.72
N ASP A 93 5.67 0.14 -16.16
CA ASP A 93 5.68 1.61 -16.35
C ASP A 93 5.73 2.39 -15.04
N TYR A 94 6.25 1.76 -13.98
CA TYR A 94 6.22 2.32 -12.66
C TYR A 94 7.54 3.04 -12.35
N ASN A 95 7.51 4.36 -12.44
CA ASN A 95 8.63 5.25 -12.10
C ASN A 95 8.41 5.98 -10.75
N GLY A 96 7.88 5.28 -9.75
CA GLY A 96 7.59 5.84 -8.44
C GLY A 96 6.14 6.29 -8.25
N LYS A 97 5.41 6.62 -9.32
CA LYS A 97 3.97 6.94 -9.25
C LYS A 97 3.18 6.01 -10.15
N PRO A 98 2.10 5.37 -9.65
CA PRO A 98 1.31 4.44 -10.44
C PRO A 98 0.51 5.16 -11.52
N THR A 99 0.20 4.44 -12.59
CA THR A 99 -0.62 4.94 -13.70
C THR A 99 -2.09 4.54 -13.59
N LEU A 100 -2.38 3.49 -12.80
CA LEU A 100 -3.74 3.07 -12.42
C LEU A 100 -3.87 3.14 -10.91
N ASN A 101 -5.06 3.43 -10.41
CA ASN A 101 -5.32 3.54 -8.98
C ASN A 101 -6.63 2.85 -8.60
N PHE A 102 -6.67 2.28 -7.41
CA PHE A 102 -7.91 1.81 -6.80
C PHE A 102 -8.48 2.85 -5.82
N VAL A 103 -7.87 3.01 -4.65
CA VAL A 103 -8.23 4.09 -3.73
C VAL A 103 -7.15 5.15 -3.80
N TYR A 104 -7.50 6.33 -4.23
CA TYR A 104 -6.58 7.42 -4.53
C TYR A 104 -6.96 8.71 -3.81
N SER A 105 -5.95 9.46 -3.38
CA SER A 105 -6.11 10.84 -2.92
C SER A 105 -4.89 11.65 -3.30
N LYS A 106 -5.10 12.91 -3.63
CA LYS A 106 -4.01 13.83 -3.94
C LYS A 106 -4.33 15.25 -3.48
N ASP A 107 -3.29 15.94 -2.96
CA ASP A 107 -3.37 17.34 -2.54
C ASP A 107 -4.56 17.59 -1.59
N ALA A 108 -4.73 16.69 -0.59
CA ALA A 108 -5.87 16.68 0.31
C ALA A 108 -5.44 16.82 1.78
N GLU A 109 -6.38 17.27 2.61
CA GLU A 109 -6.19 17.39 4.06
C GLU A 109 -7.28 16.66 4.83
N ASN A 110 -6.96 16.15 6.03
CA ASN A 110 -7.90 15.51 6.94
C ASN A 110 -8.63 14.33 6.26
N VAL A 111 -7.87 13.41 5.72
CA VAL A 111 -8.40 12.19 5.07
C VAL A 111 -8.29 11.03 6.04
N ALA A 112 -9.37 10.26 6.19
CA ALA A 112 -9.34 9.05 7.00
C ALA A 112 -9.93 7.84 6.27
N ILE A 113 -9.29 6.67 6.43
CA ILE A 113 -9.81 5.36 6.03
C ILE A 113 -9.92 4.53 7.30
N THR A 114 -11.14 4.18 7.72
CA THR A 114 -11.37 3.61 9.04
C THR A 114 -12.36 2.44 9.02
N GLY A 115 -12.48 1.77 10.16
CA GLY A 115 -13.49 0.74 10.41
C GLY A 115 -12.93 -0.68 10.38
N PHE A 116 -13.81 -1.66 10.56
CA PHE A 116 -13.43 -3.08 10.67
C PHE A 116 -13.78 -3.88 9.40
N GLY A 117 -14.06 -3.18 8.30
CA GLY A 117 -14.29 -3.81 7.01
C GLY A 117 -12.98 -4.12 6.26
N LYS A 118 -13.13 -4.53 5.02
CA LYS A 118 -12.03 -5.00 4.18
C LYS A 118 -11.95 -4.22 2.87
N ILE A 119 -10.73 -3.89 2.45
CA ILE A 119 -10.41 -3.43 1.09
C ILE A 119 -9.65 -4.57 0.41
N ASP A 120 -10.16 -5.05 -0.72
CA ASP A 120 -9.68 -6.22 -1.45
C ASP A 120 -9.30 -5.81 -2.88
N GLY A 121 -8.01 -5.92 -3.18
CA GLY A 121 -7.45 -5.50 -4.48
C GLY A 121 -7.66 -6.49 -5.61
N ASN A 122 -8.26 -7.66 -5.33
CA ASN A 122 -8.59 -8.67 -6.36
C ASN A 122 -7.40 -9.04 -7.26
N GLU A 123 -6.22 -9.28 -6.66
CA GLU A 123 -4.95 -9.41 -7.35
C GLU A 123 -4.89 -10.54 -8.39
N GLU A 124 -5.80 -11.51 -8.32
CA GLU A 124 -5.77 -12.68 -9.21
C GLU A 124 -5.87 -12.34 -10.70
N ILE A 125 -6.51 -11.22 -11.06
CA ILE A 125 -6.59 -10.78 -12.46
C ILE A 125 -5.24 -10.36 -13.03
N PHE A 126 -4.26 -10.10 -12.18
CA PHE A 126 -2.90 -9.71 -12.55
C PHE A 126 -1.91 -10.89 -12.55
N TYR A 127 -2.36 -12.10 -12.23
CA TYR A 127 -1.49 -13.27 -12.16
C TYR A 127 -0.97 -13.67 -13.55
N GLY A 128 0.34 -13.91 -13.62
CA GLY A 128 0.99 -14.57 -14.73
C GLY A 128 1.27 -16.01 -14.41
N LYS A 129 2.56 -16.40 -14.48
CA LYS A 129 2.99 -17.76 -14.19
C LYS A 129 2.93 -18.04 -12.69
N VAL A 130 2.18 -19.03 -12.30
CA VAL A 130 2.06 -19.49 -10.90
C VAL A 130 2.96 -20.70 -10.69
N THR A 131 3.84 -20.61 -9.70
CA THR A 131 4.67 -21.72 -9.21
C THR A 131 4.37 -22.02 -7.75
N LYS A 132 4.99 -23.07 -7.21
CA LYS A 132 4.88 -23.37 -5.76
C LYS A 132 5.34 -22.19 -4.89
N TRP A 133 6.32 -21.44 -5.34
CA TRP A 133 7.02 -20.43 -4.54
C TRP A 133 6.76 -19.00 -4.95
N HIS A 134 6.31 -18.78 -6.19
CA HIS A 134 6.25 -17.47 -6.80
C HIS A 134 5.08 -17.33 -7.75
N ILE A 135 4.50 -16.14 -7.80
CA ILE A 135 3.51 -15.71 -8.78
C ILE A 135 4.08 -14.47 -9.47
N ASP A 136 4.28 -14.58 -10.78
CA ASP A 136 4.65 -13.42 -11.57
C ASP A 136 3.43 -12.51 -11.74
N GLY A 137 3.61 -11.20 -11.50
CA GLY A 137 2.63 -10.22 -11.94
C GLY A 137 2.74 -10.08 -13.46
N TYR A 138 1.71 -10.44 -14.19
CA TYR A 138 1.77 -10.63 -15.63
C TYR A 138 1.30 -9.43 -16.43
N PHE A 139 0.44 -8.60 -15.84
CA PHE A 139 -0.04 -7.38 -16.46
C PHE A 139 0.62 -6.17 -15.81
N TYR A 140 1.08 -5.26 -16.63
CA TYR A 140 1.60 -3.97 -16.21
C TYR A 140 0.89 -2.85 -16.98
N PRO A 141 0.60 -1.70 -16.33
CA PRO A 141 0.77 -1.44 -14.89
C PRO A 141 -0.20 -2.28 -14.04
N ARG A 142 0.25 -2.68 -12.84
CA ARG A 142 -0.60 -3.27 -11.82
C ARG A 142 -1.21 -2.19 -10.93
N VAL A 143 -2.39 -2.43 -10.40
CA VAL A 143 -3.13 -1.45 -9.58
C VAL A 143 -2.68 -1.55 -8.11
N PRO A 144 -2.07 -0.50 -7.51
CA PRO A 144 -1.87 -0.44 -6.07
C PRO A 144 -3.21 -0.30 -5.35
N LEU A 145 -3.27 -0.81 -4.12
CA LEU A 145 -4.51 -0.80 -3.35
C LEU A 145 -4.87 0.61 -2.85
N LEU A 146 -3.94 1.25 -2.14
CA LEU A 146 -4.04 2.63 -1.69
C LEU A 146 -2.87 3.42 -2.27
N PHE A 147 -3.16 4.49 -2.98
CA PHE A 147 -2.17 5.45 -3.42
C PHE A 147 -2.55 6.85 -2.95
N LEU A 148 -1.77 7.43 -2.03
CA LEU A 148 -2.08 8.70 -1.40
C LEU A 148 -0.90 9.66 -1.58
N GLU A 149 -1.10 10.73 -2.34
CA GLU A 149 -0.06 11.69 -2.71
C GLU A 149 -0.35 13.05 -2.09
N ASN A 150 0.65 13.61 -1.40
CA ASN A 150 0.58 14.94 -0.78
C ASN A 150 -0.66 15.13 0.11
N VAL A 151 -0.95 14.11 0.94
CA VAL A 151 -2.06 14.18 1.91
C VAL A 151 -1.51 14.59 3.26
N ARG A 152 -2.15 15.60 3.87
CA ARG A 152 -1.84 16.08 5.20
C ARG A 152 -2.89 15.63 6.21
N HIS A 153 -2.47 15.26 7.42
CA HIS A 153 -3.35 14.69 8.46
C HIS A 153 -4.10 13.46 7.94
N LEU A 154 -3.34 12.45 7.53
CA LEU A 154 -3.88 11.18 7.07
C LEU A 154 -4.04 10.20 8.23
N THR A 155 -5.17 9.52 8.30
CA THR A 155 -5.42 8.45 9.27
C THR A 155 -5.88 7.19 8.56
N ILE A 156 -5.23 6.04 8.83
CA ILE A 156 -5.67 4.72 8.36
C ILE A 156 -5.77 3.80 9.58
N GLN A 157 -6.98 3.38 9.95
CA GLN A 157 -7.19 2.65 11.20
C GLN A 157 -8.11 1.44 11.06
N GLN A 158 -7.73 0.32 11.69
CA GLN A 158 -8.52 -0.90 11.95
C GLN A 158 -8.90 -1.71 10.71
N VAL A 159 -8.83 -1.15 9.51
CA VAL A 159 -9.20 -1.83 8.28
C VAL A 159 -8.30 -3.03 7.96
N THR A 160 -8.85 -4.01 7.25
CA THR A 160 -8.09 -5.09 6.63
C THR A 160 -7.85 -4.76 5.16
N LEU A 161 -6.59 -4.77 4.74
CA LEU A 161 -6.15 -4.61 3.36
C LEU A 161 -5.67 -5.97 2.84
N THR A 162 -6.11 -6.40 1.68
CA THR A 162 -5.75 -7.71 1.13
C THR A 162 -5.79 -7.73 -0.38
N GLY A 163 -5.17 -8.73 -0.97
CA GLY A 163 -5.25 -8.95 -2.42
C GLY A 163 -4.64 -7.82 -3.25
N SER A 164 -3.61 -7.15 -2.75
CA SER A 164 -2.95 -6.09 -3.50
C SER A 164 -2.14 -6.65 -4.65
N ALA A 165 -2.39 -6.16 -5.84
CA ALA A 165 -1.65 -6.55 -7.04
C ALA A 165 -0.26 -5.89 -7.11
N PHE A 166 -0.05 -4.79 -6.38
CA PHE A 166 1.18 -4.01 -6.32
C PHE A 166 1.35 -3.43 -4.90
N TRP A 167 2.20 -2.44 -4.68
CA TRP A 167 2.41 -1.81 -3.36
C TRP A 167 1.07 -1.48 -2.68
N THR A 168 0.85 -2.05 -1.49
CA THR A 168 -0.48 -2.03 -0.87
C THR A 168 -0.86 -0.65 -0.36
N THR A 169 0.04 0.01 0.35
CA THR A 169 -0.20 1.34 0.92
C THR A 169 0.95 2.25 0.55
N HIS A 170 0.87 2.85 -0.62
CA HIS A 170 1.88 3.77 -1.12
C HIS A 170 1.52 5.21 -0.77
N LEU A 171 2.33 5.80 0.10
CA LEU A 171 2.19 7.16 0.58
C LEU A 171 3.30 8.01 -0.01
N VAL A 172 2.98 9.01 -0.82
CA VAL A 172 3.97 9.88 -1.48
C VAL A 172 3.85 11.29 -0.92
N GLY A 173 4.90 11.78 -0.28
CA GLY A 173 4.94 13.15 0.24
C GLY A 173 3.90 13.46 1.31
N CYS A 174 3.31 12.43 1.93
CA CYS A 174 2.31 12.61 2.98
C CYS A 174 2.92 13.13 4.29
N LYS A 175 2.15 13.92 5.03
CA LYS A 175 2.60 14.53 6.30
C LYS A 175 1.56 14.36 7.39
N GLU A 176 2.03 14.22 8.65
CA GLU A 176 1.16 13.99 9.81
C GLU A 176 0.29 12.74 9.60
N VAL A 177 0.94 11.59 9.44
CA VAL A 177 0.28 10.32 9.11
C VAL A 177 0.16 9.44 10.35
N LEU A 178 -1.01 8.87 10.56
CA LEU A 178 -1.27 7.81 11.55
C LEU A 178 -1.78 6.55 10.84
N ILE A 179 -1.06 5.45 10.99
CA ILE A 179 -1.50 4.12 10.56
C ILE A 179 -1.54 3.25 11.80
N GLU A 180 -2.74 2.81 12.21
CA GLU A 180 -2.91 2.12 13.48
C GLU A 180 -3.86 0.94 13.41
N GLY A 181 -3.44 -0.20 13.95
CA GLY A 181 -4.27 -1.38 14.13
C GLY A 181 -4.77 -2.02 12.83
N ILE A 182 -4.16 -1.69 11.70
CA ILE A 182 -4.53 -2.29 10.41
C ILE A 182 -3.96 -3.71 10.26
N ARG A 183 -4.60 -4.47 9.40
CA ARG A 183 -4.10 -5.78 8.97
C ARG A 183 -3.86 -5.74 7.47
N ILE A 184 -2.66 -6.09 7.05
CA ILE A 184 -2.34 -6.33 5.64
C ILE A 184 -2.09 -7.82 5.47
N ILE A 185 -2.93 -8.49 4.66
CA ILE A 185 -2.86 -9.94 4.43
C ILE A 185 -2.83 -10.18 2.93
N ASN A 186 -1.66 -10.20 2.36
CA ASN A 186 -1.43 -10.41 0.94
C ASN A 186 -0.92 -11.82 0.64
N ASN A 187 -0.91 -12.18 -0.62
CA ASN A 187 -0.36 -13.45 -1.08
C ASN A 187 1.16 -13.47 -0.92
N LEU A 188 1.69 -14.42 -0.15
CA LEU A 188 3.12 -14.56 0.12
C LEU A 188 3.97 -15.03 -1.09
N ARG A 189 3.41 -15.05 -2.29
CA ARG A 189 4.10 -15.45 -3.52
C ARG A 189 4.05 -14.40 -4.63
N LEU A 190 3.20 -13.37 -4.50
CA LEU A 190 3.06 -12.34 -5.53
C LEU A 190 4.09 -11.23 -5.33
N ALA A 191 4.95 -11.02 -6.33
CA ALA A 191 5.97 -9.98 -6.32
C ALA A 191 5.39 -8.57 -6.19
N ASN A 192 6.10 -7.69 -5.49
CA ASN A 192 5.79 -6.28 -5.32
C ASN A 192 4.43 -5.99 -4.65
N CYS A 193 3.95 -6.88 -3.80
CA CYS A 193 2.81 -6.60 -2.94
C CYS A 193 3.29 -6.14 -1.55
N ASP A 194 4.16 -5.13 -1.54
CA ASP A 194 4.68 -4.49 -0.34
C ASP A 194 3.54 -4.07 0.60
N GLY A 195 3.81 -3.95 1.88
CA GLY A 195 2.79 -3.60 2.87
C GLY A 195 2.55 -2.10 2.95
N ILE A 196 3.49 -1.37 3.52
CA ILE A 196 3.40 0.09 3.71
C ILE A 196 4.68 0.73 3.18
N ASP A 197 4.52 1.64 2.23
CA ASP A 197 5.58 2.34 1.53
C ASP A 197 5.53 3.86 1.80
N PRO A 198 6.11 4.36 2.90
CA PRO A 198 6.30 5.79 3.08
C PRO A 198 7.39 6.30 2.13
N ASP A 199 7.00 7.05 1.12
CA ASP A 199 7.85 7.62 0.08
C ASP A 199 7.90 9.15 0.24
N HIS A 200 9.06 9.71 0.58
CA HIS A 200 9.20 11.13 0.88
C HIS A 200 8.23 11.66 1.97
N CYS A 201 7.83 10.80 2.90
CA CYS A 201 6.87 11.15 3.94
C CYS A 201 7.55 11.78 5.17
N ASN A 202 6.79 12.58 5.90
CA ASN A 202 7.27 13.24 7.10
C ASN A 202 6.25 13.15 8.25
N ASN A 203 6.74 12.86 9.46
CA ASN A 203 5.94 12.73 10.66
C ASN A 203 4.89 11.62 10.55
N VAL A 204 5.38 10.38 10.44
CA VAL A 204 4.56 9.17 10.27
C VAL A 204 4.62 8.29 11.51
N ARG A 205 3.48 7.81 11.97
CA ARG A 205 3.35 6.81 13.02
C ARG A 205 2.66 5.57 12.46
N ILE A 206 3.33 4.42 12.60
CA ILE A 206 2.79 3.11 12.22
C ILE A 206 2.81 2.25 13.48
N SER A 207 1.64 1.88 14.00
CA SER A 207 1.56 1.16 15.28
C SER A 207 0.49 0.07 15.31
N ASN A 208 0.74 -0.96 16.11
CA ASN A 208 -0.23 -2.05 16.36
C ASN A 208 -0.70 -2.77 15.08
N CYS A 209 0.12 -2.81 14.03
CA CYS A 209 -0.25 -3.39 12.74
C CYS A 209 0.20 -4.86 12.63
N HIS A 210 -0.54 -5.64 11.85
CA HIS A 210 -0.15 -6.98 11.42
C HIS A 210 0.00 -7.02 9.91
N ILE A 211 1.19 -7.41 9.41
CA ILE A 211 1.51 -7.34 7.99
C ILE A 211 2.06 -8.68 7.50
N GLU A 212 1.39 -9.27 6.52
CA GLU A 212 1.84 -10.42 5.75
C GLU A 212 1.89 -10.07 4.26
N CYS A 213 3.06 -10.15 3.63
CA CYS A 213 3.22 -9.85 2.20
C CYS A 213 4.39 -10.60 1.57
N ALA A 214 4.40 -10.69 0.24
CA ALA A 214 5.48 -11.38 -0.47
C ALA A 214 6.68 -10.48 -0.77
N ASP A 215 6.52 -9.18 -0.64
CA ASP A 215 7.63 -8.23 -0.73
C ASP A 215 7.85 -7.55 0.63
N ASP A 216 8.28 -6.31 0.70
CA ASP A 216 8.71 -5.69 1.94
C ASP A 216 7.49 -5.28 2.81
N CYS A 217 7.49 -5.60 4.12
CA CYS A 217 6.34 -5.26 4.98
C CYS A 217 6.22 -3.76 5.22
N ILE A 218 7.32 -3.12 5.62
CA ILE A 218 7.40 -1.66 5.73
C ILE A 218 8.69 -1.24 5.05
N VAL A 219 8.57 -0.42 4.01
CA VAL A 219 9.73 0.01 3.24
C VAL A 219 9.75 1.53 3.06
N PHE A 220 10.77 2.16 3.59
CA PHE A 220 11.00 3.59 3.42
C PHE A 220 11.62 3.86 2.06
N LYS A 221 11.02 4.75 1.31
CA LYS A 221 11.43 5.09 -0.07
C LYS A 221 11.70 6.58 -0.23
N ASN A 222 12.55 6.89 -1.19
CA ASN A 222 12.76 8.24 -1.73
C ASN A 222 12.88 8.12 -3.24
N THR A 223 11.75 8.04 -3.94
CA THR A 223 11.71 7.84 -5.39
C THR A 223 12.06 9.10 -6.17
N ALA A 224 12.69 8.94 -7.33
CA ALA A 224 13.06 10.06 -8.19
C ALA A 224 11.86 10.92 -8.63
N ALA A 225 10.69 10.31 -8.77
CA ALA A 225 9.47 10.98 -9.22
C ALA A 225 8.81 11.87 -8.15
N ALA A 226 9.30 11.81 -6.88
CA ALA A 226 8.67 12.50 -5.75
C ALA A 226 9.66 13.40 -4.97
N MET A 227 10.78 13.75 -5.57
CA MET A 227 11.85 14.55 -4.96
C MET A 227 11.37 15.92 -4.42
N GLU A 228 10.33 16.47 -4.99
CA GLU A 228 9.76 17.77 -4.56
C GLU A 228 9.23 17.74 -3.11
N TYR A 229 8.93 16.56 -2.55
CA TYR A 229 8.40 16.42 -1.19
C TYR A 229 9.48 16.39 -0.10
N GLY A 230 10.76 16.27 -0.47
CA GLY A 230 11.89 16.25 0.47
C GLY A 230 12.20 14.85 1.01
N PRO A 231 12.94 14.75 2.12
CA PRO A 231 13.37 13.46 2.65
C PRO A 231 12.23 12.65 3.28
N CYS A 232 12.41 11.32 3.35
CA CYS A 232 11.58 10.45 4.17
C CYS A 232 12.11 10.49 5.61
N GLU A 233 11.35 11.11 6.54
CA GLU A 233 11.90 11.40 7.87
C GLU A 233 10.85 11.51 8.99
N ASN A 234 11.36 11.47 10.24
CA ASN A 234 10.55 11.60 11.45
C ASN A 234 9.47 10.52 11.57
N ILE A 235 9.89 9.25 11.49
CA ILE A 235 8.97 8.10 11.44
C ILE A 235 9.17 7.21 12.66
N VAL A 236 8.05 6.78 13.24
CA VAL A 236 8.03 5.79 14.32
C VAL A 236 7.21 4.58 13.88
N VAL A 237 7.83 3.40 13.98
CA VAL A 237 7.17 2.10 13.83
C VAL A 237 7.22 1.40 15.18
N ASP A 238 6.05 1.03 15.73
CA ASP A 238 5.95 0.45 17.06
C ASP A 238 4.93 -0.68 17.14
N ASN A 239 5.25 -1.72 17.92
CA ASN A 239 4.33 -2.81 18.27
C ASN A 239 3.66 -3.49 17.05
N CYS A 240 4.42 -3.73 15.99
CA CYS A 240 3.95 -4.40 14.79
C CYS A 240 4.41 -5.86 14.71
N THR A 241 3.61 -6.68 14.04
CA THR A 241 3.99 -8.06 13.67
C THR A 241 4.10 -8.18 12.16
N MET A 242 5.18 -8.80 11.66
CA MET A 242 5.53 -8.81 10.26
C MET A 242 5.97 -10.18 9.78
N ILE A 243 5.45 -10.61 8.63
CA ILE A 243 5.84 -11.83 7.91
C ILE A 243 6.06 -11.45 6.45
N SER A 244 7.25 -11.68 5.93
CA SER A 244 7.57 -11.38 4.53
C SER A 244 8.41 -12.47 3.88
N THR A 245 8.22 -12.68 2.59
CA THR A 245 9.14 -13.51 1.79
C THR A 245 10.28 -12.68 1.18
N SER A 246 10.31 -11.36 1.42
CA SER A 246 11.41 -10.44 1.12
C SER A 246 11.98 -9.84 2.41
N ALA A 247 11.64 -8.62 2.79
CA ALA A 247 12.11 -8.01 4.02
C ALA A 247 10.99 -7.51 4.93
N ALA A 248 11.14 -7.62 6.25
CA ALA A 248 10.17 -7.04 7.17
C ALA A 248 10.30 -5.51 7.21
N ILE A 249 11.51 -5.00 7.37
CA ILE A 249 11.82 -3.57 7.33
C ILE A 249 12.89 -3.33 6.28
N LYS A 250 12.66 -2.35 5.40
CA LYS A 250 13.65 -2.00 4.38
C LYS A 250 13.79 -0.49 4.20
N PHE A 251 14.99 -0.07 3.82
CA PHE A 251 15.34 1.25 3.33
C PHE A 251 15.76 1.15 1.87
N GLY A 252 15.03 1.83 1.00
CA GLY A 252 15.29 1.80 -0.45
C GLY A 252 14.51 0.68 -1.17
N THR A 253 14.91 0.18 -2.34
CA THR A 253 16.16 0.57 -3.07
C THR A 253 16.18 2.04 -3.55
N GLU A 254 15.01 2.61 -3.85
CA GLU A 254 14.86 4.00 -4.25
C GLU A 254 15.28 4.92 -3.10
N SER A 255 16.36 5.67 -3.30
CA SER A 255 17.05 6.42 -2.25
C SER A 255 17.66 7.73 -2.75
N GLU A 256 16.88 8.52 -3.49
CA GLU A 256 17.35 9.80 -4.04
C GLU A 256 17.54 10.89 -2.98
N ALA A 257 16.91 10.75 -1.81
CA ALA A 257 16.99 11.68 -0.69
C ALA A 257 17.39 10.95 0.61
N PRO A 258 17.77 11.66 1.68
CA PRO A 258 18.08 11.04 2.98
C PRO A 258 16.85 10.39 3.65
N PHE A 259 17.14 9.34 4.45
CA PHE A 259 16.24 8.78 5.45
C PHE A 259 16.72 9.23 6.83
N ARG A 260 15.87 9.91 7.62
CA ARG A 260 16.29 10.51 8.90
C ARG A 260 15.34 10.28 10.04
N ASN A 261 15.86 10.22 11.26
CA ASN A 261 15.08 10.23 12.48
C ASN A 261 13.98 9.14 12.45
N ILE A 262 14.38 7.90 12.17
CA ILE A 262 13.44 6.77 12.05
C ILE A 262 13.70 5.80 13.18
N SER A 263 12.68 5.44 13.93
CA SER A 263 12.76 4.42 14.96
C SER A 263 11.79 3.28 14.70
N VAL A 264 12.31 2.03 14.84
CA VAL A 264 11.53 0.80 14.78
C VAL A 264 11.72 0.07 16.09
N THR A 265 10.62 -0.13 16.83
CA THR A 265 10.71 -0.66 18.18
C THR A 265 9.57 -1.62 18.52
N ASN A 266 9.79 -2.51 19.49
CA ASN A 266 8.78 -3.44 20.02
C ASN A 266 8.11 -4.32 18.95
N CYS A 267 8.80 -4.68 17.88
CA CYS A 267 8.22 -5.44 16.79
C CYS A 267 8.60 -6.93 16.82
N SER A 268 7.68 -7.77 16.33
CA SER A 268 7.90 -9.20 16.14
C SER A 268 7.97 -9.52 14.65
N ILE A 269 9.14 -9.90 14.19
CA ILE A 269 9.43 -10.29 12.81
C ILE A 269 9.51 -11.81 12.78
N GLN A 270 8.59 -12.44 12.03
CA GLN A 270 8.42 -13.89 12.09
C GLN A 270 8.53 -14.51 10.69
N ARG A 271 9.31 -15.59 10.60
CA ARG A 271 9.45 -16.37 9.37
C ARG A 271 9.71 -15.51 8.12
N THR A 272 10.48 -14.46 8.28
CA THR A 272 10.77 -13.51 7.22
C THR A 272 12.09 -13.88 6.52
N ASN A 273 12.20 -13.64 5.23
CA ASN A 273 13.45 -13.95 4.53
C ASN A 273 14.59 -13.02 4.98
N ARG A 274 14.33 -11.70 5.06
CA ARG A 274 15.22 -10.73 5.68
C ARG A 274 14.47 -9.95 6.75
N ALA A 275 15.06 -9.73 7.90
CA ALA A 275 14.38 -8.94 8.93
C ALA A 275 14.57 -7.44 8.70
N ILE A 276 15.80 -6.99 8.53
CA ILE A 276 16.16 -5.59 8.26
C ILE A 276 17.05 -5.54 7.03
N SER A 277 16.67 -4.73 6.05
CA SER A 277 17.42 -4.58 4.80
C SER A 277 17.74 -3.11 4.51
N LEU A 278 19.01 -2.78 4.41
CA LEU A 278 19.52 -1.43 4.18
C LEU A 278 20.13 -1.35 2.76
N GLN A 279 19.30 -1.06 1.76
CA GLN A 279 19.70 -1.13 0.36
C GLN A 279 19.55 0.23 -0.34
N LEU A 280 20.60 1.04 -0.27
CA LEU A 280 20.64 2.33 -0.96
C LEU A 280 21.25 2.16 -2.36
N ARG A 281 20.46 2.47 -3.37
CA ARG A 281 20.90 2.43 -4.77
C ARG A 281 21.35 3.80 -5.28
N ASP A 282 20.75 4.87 -4.76
CA ASP A 282 20.90 6.22 -5.26
C ASP A 282 21.73 7.11 -4.31
N LYS A 283 21.58 8.42 -4.31
CA LYS A 283 22.46 9.38 -3.60
C LYS A 283 22.15 9.55 -2.11
N GLY A 284 21.04 9.04 -1.64
CA GLY A 284 20.58 9.24 -0.27
C GLY A 284 21.49 8.57 0.76
N CYS A 285 21.22 8.87 2.01
CA CYS A 285 21.92 8.30 3.17
C CYS A 285 20.91 7.94 4.27
N ILE A 286 21.35 7.16 5.24
CA ILE A 286 20.59 6.82 6.44
C ILE A 286 21.21 7.53 7.62
N GLU A 287 20.44 8.35 8.34
CA GLU A 287 20.89 9.17 9.46
C GLU A 287 19.95 9.03 10.66
N ASN A 288 20.52 8.85 11.84
CA ASN A 288 19.78 8.80 13.10
C ASN A 288 18.63 7.78 13.08
N VAL A 289 18.95 6.52 12.82
CA VAL A 289 17.99 5.41 12.78
C VAL A 289 18.24 4.47 13.94
N THR A 290 17.18 4.06 14.62
CA THR A 290 17.22 3.17 15.76
C THR A 290 16.35 1.95 15.56
N PHE A 291 16.90 0.77 15.82
CA PHE A 291 16.17 -0.50 15.95
C PHE A 291 16.31 -0.98 17.39
N SER A 292 15.21 -1.24 18.06
CA SER A 292 15.24 -1.67 19.46
C SER A 292 14.11 -2.63 19.81
N ASN A 293 14.39 -3.52 20.75
CA ASN A 293 13.41 -4.49 21.27
C ASN A 293 12.68 -5.26 20.15
N LEU A 294 13.47 -5.87 19.25
CA LEU A 294 12.94 -6.67 18.13
C LEU A 294 13.12 -8.17 18.41
N ASN A 295 12.04 -8.94 18.22
CA ASN A 295 12.11 -10.38 18.11
C ASN A 295 12.23 -10.76 16.65
N ILE A 296 13.30 -11.45 16.26
CA ILE A 296 13.61 -11.77 14.87
C ILE A 296 13.70 -13.28 14.68
N ASP A 297 12.84 -13.81 13.79
CA ASP A 297 12.89 -15.18 13.28
C ASP A 297 12.95 -15.13 11.75
N THR A 298 14.08 -15.55 11.16
CA THR A 298 14.27 -15.57 9.71
C THR A 298 14.27 -16.99 9.17
N ARG A 299 13.86 -17.13 7.92
CA ARG A 299 13.91 -18.40 7.20
C ARG A 299 14.16 -18.20 5.71
N LEU A 300 14.91 -19.10 5.10
CA LEU A 300 14.97 -19.19 3.65
C LEU A 300 13.61 -19.67 3.11
N PHE A 301 12.88 -18.79 2.43
CA PHE A 301 11.56 -19.12 1.88
C PHE A 301 11.67 -20.08 0.70
N SER A 302 12.64 -19.85 -0.19
CA SER A 302 12.91 -20.68 -1.37
C SER A 302 14.35 -20.51 -1.82
N LYS A 303 14.97 -21.61 -2.28
CA LYS A 303 16.32 -21.57 -2.87
C LYS A 303 16.37 -20.94 -4.27
N VAL A 304 15.23 -20.72 -4.90
CA VAL A 304 15.14 -20.26 -6.29
C VAL A 304 14.50 -18.90 -6.44
N HIS A 305 14.00 -18.32 -5.36
CA HIS A 305 13.29 -17.05 -5.40
C HIS A 305 13.56 -16.19 -4.21
N TRP A 306 13.46 -14.93 -4.49
CA TRP A 306 13.48 -13.75 -3.69
C TRP A 306 14.83 -13.35 -3.20
N TRP A 307 14.80 -12.24 -2.79
CA TRP A 307 15.75 -11.27 -2.39
C TRP A 307 16.31 -11.65 -1.01
N GLY A 308 17.23 -12.54 -0.91
CA GLY A 308 17.93 -12.82 0.33
C GLY A 308 18.04 -14.31 0.66
N GLU A 309 18.86 -14.62 1.67
CA GLU A 309 19.25 -15.96 2.09
C GLU A 309 18.95 -16.21 3.57
N ALA A 310 17.84 -15.65 4.09
CA ALA A 310 17.41 -15.69 5.49
C ALA A 310 18.31 -14.87 6.44
N GLU A 311 18.83 -13.76 5.95
CA GLU A 311 19.69 -12.88 6.75
C GLU A 311 18.86 -12.05 7.73
N PRO A 312 19.22 -12.00 9.02
CA PRO A 312 18.53 -11.12 9.96
C PRO A 312 18.77 -9.63 9.67
N ILE A 313 19.94 -9.27 9.16
CA ILE A 313 20.29 -7.89 8.78
C ILE A 313 21.13 -7.93 7.50
N THR A 314 20.79 -7.13 6.53
CA THR A 314 21.46 -7.02 5.22
C THR A 314 21.86 -5.58 4.93
#